data_ec67cb9a50cc6fdc4537b621928d6504
#
_entry.id   ec67cb9a50cc6fdc4537b621928d6504
#
_cell.length_a   1.000
_cell.length_b   1.000
_cell.length_c   1.000
_cell.angle_alpha   90.00
_cell.angle_beta   90.00
_cell.angle_gamma   90.00
#
_symmetry.space_group_name_H-M   'P 1'
#
loop_
_entity.id
_entity.type
_entity.pdbx_description
1 polymer ?
#
loop_
_entity_poly.entity_id
_entity_poly.type
_entity_poly.pdbx_seq_one_letter_code
_entity_poly.pdbx_strand_id
1 'polypeptide(L)'
;MKTFKHIVGATAVVVALGAVAFAQTMPGHGMMTPAEMQKMMDDMMPQPSDAPSTKAFKEAQMKMMKGMHVTFTGNADVDFVRNMISHHQGAIDMAKVELAHGRDPELRKMAQKIIADQEKEIAQMQDWLKKNAK
;
A
#
# COMPACT_ATOMS: atom_id res chain seq x y z
N MET A 1 -29.95 66.66 -37.68
CA MET A 1 -29.11 65.55 -37.12
C MET A 1 -29.89 64.28 -37.34
N LYS A 2 -29.28 63.29 -38.05
CA LYS A 2 -29.97 62.16 -38.63
C LYS A 2 -30.09 61.00 -37.67
N THR A 3 -31.29 60.58 -37.30
CA THR A 3 -31.61 59.38 -36.53
C THR A 3 -31.62 58.16 -37.44
N PHE A 4 -30.73 57.20 -37.19
CA PHE A 4 -30.72 55.92 -37.87
C PHE A 4 -31.49 54.91 -37.01
N LYS A 5 -32.62 54.44 -37.55
CA LYS A 5 -33.36 53.32 -36.99
C LYS A 5 -32.79 52.02 -37.54
N HIS A 6 -32.23 51.21 -36.73
CA HIS A 6 -31.89 49.83 -37.10
C HIS A 6 -32.98 48.87 -36.66
N ILE A 7 -33.54 48.22 -37.65
CA ILE A 7 -34.49 47.11 -37.51
C ILE A 7 -33.64 45.90 -37.17
N VAL A 8 -33.87 45.32 -36.01
CA VAL A 8 -33.27 44.05 -35.62
C VAL A 8 -34.25 42.93 -35.91
N GLY A 9 -33.93 42.16 -36.97
CA GLY A 9 -34.65 40.93 -37.29
C GLY A 9 -34.22 39.82 -36.30
N ALA A 10 -35.17 39.31 -35.56
CA ALA A 10 -34.95 38.18 -34.67
C ALA A 10 -35.00 36.88 -35.49
N THR A 11 -33.84 36.31 -35.77
CA THR A 11 -33.75 34.95 -36.30
C THR A 11 -33.58 34.00 -35.10
N ALA A 12 -34.64 33.28 -34.76
CA ALA A 12 -34.57 32.24 -33.73
C ALA A 12 -33.84 31.02 -34.30
N VAL A 13 -32.58 30.86 -33.89
CA VAL A 13 -31.83 29.63 -34.11
C VAL A 13 -32.17 28.68 -32.97
N VAL A 14 -32.98 27.68 -33.23
CA VAL A 14 -33.21 26.56 -32.33
C VAL A 14 -31.96 25.67 -32.37
N VAL A 15 -31.05 25.86 -31.42
CA VAL A 15 -29.96 24.91 -31.21
C VAL A 15 -30.53 23.77 -30.38
N ALA A 16 -30.80 22.65 -31.04
CA ALA A 16 -31.08 21.38 -30.36
C ALA A 16 -29.77 20.91 -29.71
N LEU A 17 -29.62 21.20 -28.41
CA LEU A 17 -28.59 20.64 -27.58
C LEU A 17 -28.91 19.15 -27.38
N GLY A 18 -28.37 18.32 -28.26
CA GLY A 18 -28.24 16.90 -28.02
C GLY A 18 -27.32 16.71 -26.82
N ALA A 19 -27.88 16.46 -25.64
CA ALA A 19 -27.15 16.00 -24.49
C ALA A 19 -26.64 14.59 -24.79
N VAL A 20 -25.45 14.50 -25.38
CA VAL A 20 -24.68 13.27 -25.40
C VAL A 20 -24.20 13.07 -23.94
N ALA A 21 -24.95 12.29 -23.20
CA ALA A 21 -24.50 11.79 -21.91
C ALA A 21 -23.26 10.92 -22.16
N PHE A 22 -22.09 11.53 -22.09
CA PHE A 22 -20.85 10.79 -21.86
C PHE A 22 -20.94 10.21 -20.44
N ALA A 23 -21.61 9.07 -20.33
CA ALA A 23 -21.38 8.18 -19.21
C ALA A 23 -19.93 7.72 -19.34
N GLN A 24 -19.01 8.49 -18.76
CA GLN A 24 -17.68 7.98 -18.43
C GLN A 24 -17.93 6.83 -17.47
N THR A 25 -17.95 5.63 -18.00
CA THR A 25 -17.74 4.42 -17.22
C THR A 25 -16.35 4.55 -16.63
N MET A 26 -16.25 5.17 -15.46
CA MET A 26 -15.14 4.93 -14.57
C MET A 26 -15.02 3.41 -14.49
N PRO A 27 -13.86 2.78 -14.73
CA PRO A 27 -13.69 1.38 -14.40
C PRO A 27 -14.00 1.31 -12.92
N GLY A 28 -15.18 0.78 -12.59
CA GLY A 28 -15.60 0.63 -11.22
C GLY A 28 -14.49 -0.12 -10.50
N HIS A 29 -14.08 0.37 -9.34
CA HIS A 29 -13.47 -0.44 -8.33
C HIS A 29 -14.55 -1.47 -7.96
N GLY A 30 -14.72 -2.48 -8.82
CA GLY A 30 -15.63 -3.57 -8.57
C GLY A 30 -15.20 -4.17 -7.24
N MET A 31 -16.12 -4.21 -6.29
CA MET A 31 -15.89 -4.96 -5.07
C MET A 31 -15.43 -6.36 -5.51
N MET A 32 -14.26 -6.78 -5.01
CA MET A 32 -13.73 -8.11 -5.30
C MET A 32 -14.82 -9.13 -4.98
N THR A 33 -15.03 -10.05 -5.89
CA THR A 33 -15.94 -11.16 -5.63
C THR A 33 -15.38 -12.03 -4.48
N PRO A 34 -16.22 -12.75 -3.76
CA PRO A 34 -15.76 -13.69 -2.74
C PRO A 34 -14.71 -14.68 -3.27
N ALA A 35 -14.83 -15.11 -4.53
CA ALA A 35 -13.87 -16.00 -5.17
C ALA A 35 -12.51 -15.33 -5.42
N GLU A 36 -12.49 -14.09 -5.86
CA GLU A 36 -11.25 -13.31 -6.05
C GLU A 36 -10.56 -13.02 -4.71
N MET A 37 -11.35 -12.71 -3.68
CA MET A 37 -10.83 -12.52 -2.32
C MET A 37 -10.23 -13.81 -1.77
N GLN A 38 -10.92 -14.94 -1.94
CA GLN A 38 -10.42 -16.25 -1.51
C GLN A 38 -9.12 -16.60 -2.25
N LYS A 39 -9.10 -16.41 -3.58
CA LYS A 39 -7.90 -16.64 -4.37
C LYS A 39 -6.72 -15.77 -3.90
N MET A 40 -6.95 -14.50 -3.63
CA MET A 40 -5.92 -13.60 -3.11
C MET A 40 -5.39 -14.08 -1.76
N MET A 41 -6.26 -14.55 -0.87
CA MET A 41 -5.86 -15.14 0.43
C MET A 41 -5.03 -16.40 0.22
N ASP A 42 -5.44 -17.28 -0.67
CA ASP A 42 -4.73 -18.52 -0.99
C ASP A 42 -3.35 -18.23 -1.61
N ASP A 43 -3.27 -17.25 -2.51
CA ASP A 43 -2.01 -16.81 -3.12
C ASP A 43 -1.02 -16.22 -2.09
N MET A 44 -1.52 -15.64 -1.01
CA MET A 44 -0.69 -15.11 0.09
C MET A 44 -0.22 -16.21 1.06
N MET A 45 -0.95 -17.32 1.15
CA MET A 45 -0.58 -18.43 2.04
C MET A 45 0.52 -19.29 1.42
N PRO A 46 1.50 -19.79 2.22
CA PRO A 46 2.47 -20.75 1.74
C PRO A 46 1.78 -22.01 1.21
N GLN A 47 2.13 -22.39 -0.02
CA GLN A 47 1.59 -23.58 -0.68
C GLN A 47 2.61 -24.72 -0.68
N PRO A 48 2.19 -25.98 -0.65
CA PRO A 48 3.11 -27.13 -0.79
C PRO A 48 3.93 -27.09 -2.07
N SER A 49 3.38 -26.52 -3.14
CA SER A 49 4.02 -26.37 -4.46
C SER A 49 4.96 -25.20 -4.58
N ASP A 50 4.98 -24.29 -3.60
CA ASP A 50 5.88 -23.12 -3.64
C ASP A 50 7.35 -23.54 -3.57
N ALA A 51 8.19 -22.84 -4.34
CA ALA A 51 9.63 -22.94 -4.17
C ALA A 51 10.03 -22.57 -2.73
N PRO A 52 11.12 -23.12 -2.17
CA PRO A 52 11.52 -22.85 -0.79
C PRO A 52 11.65 -21.35 -0.46
N SER A 53 12.20 -20.56 -1.37
CA SER A 53 12.30 -19.09 -1.21
C SER A 53 10.94 -18.40 -1.22
N THR A 54 10.03 -18.80 -2.11
CA THR A 54 8.67 -18.26 -2.19
C THR A 54 7.91 -18.51 -0.88
N LYS A 55 8.00 -19.75 -0.37
CA LYS A 55 7.39 -20.12 0.90
C LYS A 55 7.94 -19.26 2.04
N ALA A 56 9.25 -19.11 2.13
CA ALA A 56 9.90 -18.32 3.15
C ALA A 56 9.51 -16.82 3.09
N PHE A 57 9.40 -16.25 1.87
CA PHE A 57 8.91 -14.87 1.71
C PHE A 57 7.44 -14.72 2.13
N LYS A 58 6.58 -15.64 1.76
CA LYS A 58 5.16 -15.63 2.20
C LYS A 58 5.05 -15.71 3.72
N GLU A 59 5.82 -16.58 4.36
CA GLU A 59 5.88 -16.69 5.83
C GLU A 59 6.34 -15.38 6.49
N ALA A 60 7.39 -14.74 5.96
CA ALA A 60 7.88 -13.46 6.45
C ALA A 60 6.83 -12.34 6.31
N GLN A 61 6.14 -12.28 5.16
CA GLN A 61 5.05 -11.32 4.92
C GLN A 61 3.88 -11.52 5.88
N MET A 62 3.43 -12.76 6.07
CA MET A 62 2.34 -13.08 7.00
C MET A 62 2.69 -12.69 8.43
N LYS A 63 3.92 -12.97 8.87
CA LYS A 63 4.42 -12.59 10.18
C LYS A 63 4.43 -11.07 10.36
N MET A 64 4.89 -10.33 9.35
CA MET A 64 4.86 -8.87 9.35
C MET A 64 3.41 -8.35 9.45
N MET A 65 2.51 -8.82 8.60
CA MET A 65 1.10 -8.41 8.63
C MET A 65 0.45 -8.67 10.00
N LYS A 66 0.71 -9.83 10.59
CA LYS A 66 0.22 -10.15 11.93
C LYS A 66 0.80 -9.20 12.98
N GLY A 67 2.06 -8.85 12.88
CA GLY A 67 2.73 -7.91 13.79
C GLY A 67 2.24 -6.47 13.65
N MET A 68 1.79 -6.08 12.45
CA MET A 68 1.22 -4.75 12.20
C MET A 68 -0.24 -4.60 12.67
N HIS A 69 -0.85 -5.68 13.14
CA HIS A 69 -2.20 -5.65 13.69
C HIS A 69 -2.15 -5.17 15.16
N VAL A 70 -1.86 -3.88 15.34
CA VAL A 70 -1.74 -3.24 16.66
C VAL A 70 -3.02 -2.50 17.03
N THR A 71 -3.34 -2.51 18.33
CA THR A 71 -4.41 -1.64 18.85
C THR A 71 -3.89 -0.21 18.96
N PHE A 72 -4.54 0.71 18.27
CA PHE A 72 -4.20 2.12 18.33
C PHE A 72 -4.56 2.72 19.68
N THR A 73 -3.66 3.54 20.21
CA THR A 73 -3.82 4.19 21.53
C THR A 73 -4.47 5.58 21.42
N GLY A 74 -4.48 6.16 20.24
CA GLY A 74 -4.85 7.56 19.99
C GLY A 74 -3.69 8.55 20.19
N ASN A 75 -2.51 8.06 20.59
CA ASN A 75 -1.28 8.84 20.61
C ASN A 75 -0.47 8.51 19.36
N ALA A 76 -0.37 9.47 18.45
CA ALA A 76 0.26 9.28 17.14
C ALA A 76 1.73 8.82 17.24
N ASP A 77 2.49 9.34 18.19
CA ASP A 77 3.90 8.97 18.36
C ASP A 77 4.05 7.52 18.84
N VAL A 78 3.24 7.11 19.81
CA VAL A 78 3.23 5.74 20.32
C VAL A 78 2.78 4.77 19.23
N ASP A 79 1.72 5.11 18.52
CA ASP A 79 1.14 4.28 17.47
C ASP A 79 2.09 4.15 16.28
N PHE A 80 2.77 5.24 15.90
CA PHE A 80 3.84 5.23 14.89
C PHE A 80 4.97 4.26 15.28
N VAL A 81 5.52 4.41 16.48
CA VAL A 81 6.67 3.60 16.92
C VAL A 81 6.29 2.11 17.01
N ARG A 82 5.11 1.77 17.52
CA ARG A 82 4.63 0.39 17.58
C ARG A 82 4.51 -0.26 16.21
N ASN A 83 3.94 0.47 15.25
CA ASN A 83 3.80 -0.01 13.88
C ASN A 83 5.17 -0.16 13.21
N MET A 84 6.07 0.81 13.39
CA MET A 84 7.41 0.79 12.78
C MET A 84 8.27 -0.36 13.30
N ILE A 85 8.18 -0.73 14.57
CA ILE A 85 8.90 -1.91 15.10
C ILE A 85 8.49 -3.18 14.33
N SER A 86 7.18 -3.40 14.14
CA SER A 86 6.68 -4.56 13.40
C SER A 86 7.09 -4.55 11.93
N HIS A 87 7.06 -3.37 11.30
CA HIS A 87 7.50 -3.19 9.91
C HIS A 87 9.00 -3.49 9.74
N HIS A 88 9.83 -2.98 10.64
CA HIS A 88 11.28 -3.22 10.64
C HIS A 88 11.60 -4.70 10.85
N GLN A 89 10.89 -5.36 11.76
CA GLN A 89 11.04 -6.80 11.96
C GLN A 89 10.70 -7.58 10.69
N GLY A 90 9.66 -7.17 9.95
CA GLY A 90 9.32 -7.75 8.64
C GLY A 90 10.42 -7.58 7.61
N ALA A 91 11.05 -6.41 7.56
CA ALA A 91 12.19 -6.15 6.67
C ALA A 91 13.40 -7.04 7.00
N ILE A 92 13.70 -7.24 8.30
CA ILE A 92 14.74 -8.16 8.75
C ILE A 92 14.43 -9.60 8.33
N ASP A 93 13.19 -10.04 8.52
CA ASP A 93 12.79 -11.40 8.17
C ASP A 93 12.92 -11.63 6.64
N MET A 94 12.51 -10.67 5.80
CA MET A 94 12.72 -10.74 4.33
C MET A 94 14.20 -10.72 3.94
N ALA A 95 15.03 -9.90 4.59
CA ALA A 95 16.47 -9.87 4.36
C ALA A 95 17.14 -11.21 4.71
N LYS A 96 16.67 -11.89 5.76
CA LYS A 96 17.12 -13.25 6.10
C LYS A 96 16.78 -14.27 5.02
N VAL A 97 15.61 -14.14 4.38
CA VAL A 97 15.23 -15.00 3.24
C VAL A 97 16.19 -14.78 2.07
N GLU A 98 16.54 -13.51 1.76
CA GLU A 98 17.55 -13.21 0.74
C GLU A 98 18.90 -13.85 1.07
N LEU A 99 19.35 -13.78 2.30
CA LEU A 99 20.60 -14.42 2.74
C LEU A 99 20.56 -15.95 2.65
N ALA A 100 19.40 -16.56 2.83
CA ALA A 100 19.24 -18.01 2.79
C ALA A 100 19.14 -18.56 1.35
N HIS A 101 18.50 -17.82 0.46
CA HIS A 101 18.09 -18.30 -0.86
C HIS A 101 18.67 -17.50 -2.03
N GLY A 102 18.97 -16.22 -1.84
CA GLY A 102 19.54 -15.35 -2.86
C GLY A 102 20.99 -15.68 -3.19
N ARG A 103 21.39 -15.41 -4.42
CA ARG A 103 22.74 -15.71 -4.94
C ARG A 103 23.52 -14.48 -5.38
N ASP A 104 22.81 -13.37 -5.57
CA ASP A 104 23.43 -12.12 -5.99
C ASP A 104 24.27 -11.52 -4.84
N PRO A 105 25.56 -11.27 -5.02
CA PRO A 105 26.42 -10.81 -3.94
C PRO A 105 26.09 -9.38 -3.47
N GLU A 106 25.58 -8.52 -4.36
CA GLU A 106 25.21 -7.15 -4.00
C GLU A 106 23.93 -7.15 -3.18
N LEU A 107 22.92 -7.94 -3.58
CA LEU A 107 21.68 -8.07 -2.82
C LEU A 107 21.93 -8.72 -1.44
N ARG A 108 22.80 -9.72 -1.37
CA ARG A 108 23.19 -10.33 -0.10
C ARG A 108 23.89 -9.33 0.83
N LYS A 109 24.80 -8.50 0.31
CA LYS A 109 25.45 -7.42 1.06
C LYS A 109 24.42 -6.37 1.55
N MET A 110 23.47 -6.01 0.68
CA MET A 110 22.36 -5.12 1.05
C MET A 110 21.52 -5.73 2.16
N ALA A 111 21.15 -7.00 2.08
CA ALA A 111 20.37 -7.70 3.10
C ALA A 111 21.08 -7.72 4.46
N GLN A 112 22.40 -7.95 4.49
CA GLN A 112 23.19 -7.86 5.72
C GLN A 112 23.13 -6.47 6.36
N LYS A 113 23.24 -5.41 5.52
CA LYS A 113 23.16 -4.04 5.98
C LYS A 113 21.76 -3.71 6.51
N ILE A 114 20.71 -4.14 5.83
CA ILE A 114 19.32 -3.97 6.27
C ILE A 114 19.13 -4.57 7.66
N ILE A 115 19.59 -5.80 7.90
CA ILE A 115 19.47 -6.45 9.19
C ILE A 115 20.12 -5.60 10.28
N ALA A 116 21.37 -5.20 10.08
CA ALA A 116 22.13 -4.45 11.08
C ALA A 116 21.50 -3.07 11.40
N ASP A 117 21.09 -2.34 10.38
CA ASP A 117 20.47 -1.02 10.53
C ASP A 117 19.11 -1.13 11.24
N GLN A 118 18.26 -2.06 10.80
CA GLN A 118 16.92 -2.24 11.33
C GLN A 118 16.91 -2.76 12.78
N GLU A 119 17.83 -3.64 13.14
CA GLU A 119 17.99 -4.10 14.54
C GLU A 119 18.34 -2.93 15.46
N LYS A 120 19.22 -2.03 15.02
CA LYS A 120 19.58 -0.83 15.77
C LYS A 120 18.38 0.12 15.92
N GLU A 121 17.61 0.34 14.86
CA GLU A 121 16.44 1.20 14.88
C GLU A 121 15.33 0.63 15.76
N ILE A 122 15.11 -0.68 15.74
CA ILE A 122 14.17 -1.36 16.65
C ILE A 122 14.58 -1.12 18.10
N ALA A 123 15.85 -1.27 18.43
CA ALA A 123 16.33 -1.03 19.79
C ALA A 123 16.06 0.42 20.25
N GLN A 124 16.32 1.41 19.37
CA GLN A 124 16.02 2.82 19.65
C GLN A 124 14.52 3.07 19.86
N MET A 125 13.68 2.49 19.03
CA MET A 125 12.21 2.60 19.12
C MET A 125 11.68 1.94 20.41
N GLN A 126 12.19 0.77 20.78
CA GLN A 126 11.83 0.10 22.02
C GLN A 126 12.22 0.92 23.25
N ASP A 127 13.41 1.53 23.24
CA ASP A 127 13.84 2.39 24.33
C ASP A 127 13.03 3.68 24.43
N TRP A 128 12.60 4.22 23.29
CA TRP A 128 11.68 5.35 23.27
C TRP A 128 10.32 4.99 23.88
N LEU A 129 9.76 3.83 23.52
CA LEU A 129 8.48 3.36 24.09
C LEU A 129 8.56 3.17 25.60
N LYS A 130 9.64 2.59 26.13
CA LYS A 130 9.84 2.43 27.57
C LYS A 130 9.78 3.76 28.33
N LYS A 131 10.22 4.85 27.70
CA LYS A 131 10.25 6.18 28.31
C LYS A 131 8.94 6.97 28.14
N ASN A 132 8.21 6.76 27.05
CA ASN A 132 7.13 7.63 26.61
C ASN A 132 5.74 6.96 26.55
N ALA A 133 5.64 5.64 26.43
CA ALA A 133 4.38 4.91 26.43
C ALA A 133 3.99 4.52 27.87
N LYS A 134 3.41 5.47 28.60
CA LYS A 134 2.83 5.24 29.94
C LYS A 134 1.33 5.07 29.83
#